data_df21a5ddba0cab5f0658662a5bd3102b
#
_entry.id   df21a5ddba0cab5f0658662a5bd3102b
#
_cell.length_a   1.000
_cell.length_b   1.000
_cell.length_c   1.000
_cell.angle_alpha   90.00
_cell.angle_beta   90.00
_cell.angle_gamma   90.00
#
_symmetry.space_group_name_H-M   'P 1'
#
loop_
_entity.id
_entity.type
_entity.pdbx_description
1 polymer ?
#
loop_
_entity_poly.entity_id
_entity_poly.type
_entity_poly.pdbx_seq_one_letter_code
_entity_poly.pdbx_strand_id
1 'polypeptide(L)'
;MKPRIYIAGPITGTSDYESRFRDYEASIREWMPAAEIVNPVRITEPIQNFSHEEIMRVCIAALSCCNMIFLMRGWENSEGAKEELQYVYDHPGQYSVIRDLFIFERVAGDGAR
;
A
#
# COMPACT_ATOMS: atom_id res chain seq x y z
N MET A 1 -5.26 16.17 -10.59
CA MET A 1 -3.99 15.68 -10.09
C MET A 1 -3.76 14.24 -10.50
N LYS A 2 -2.57 13.91 -10.91
CA LYS A 2 -2.25 12.57 -11.34
C LYS A 2 -2.34 11.61 -10.15
N PRO A 3 -2.97 10.44 -10.30
CA PRO A 3 -3.01 9.48 -9.19
C PRO A 3 -1.61 9.00 -8.83
N ARG A 4 -1.33 8.98 -7.54
CA ARG A 4 -0.08 8.43 -7.02
C ARG A 4 -0.43 7.50 -5.89
N ILE A 5 -0.18 6.22 -6.10
CA ILE A 5 -0.69 5.14 -5.26
C ILE A 5 0.43 4.54 -4.44
N TYR A 6 0.26 4.50 -3.14
CA TYR A 6 1.17 3.83 -2.22
C TYR A 6 0.61 2.44 -1.89
N ILE A 7 1.45 1.41 -2.02
CA ILE A 7 1.03 0.04 -1.74
C ILE A 7 1.36 -0.30 -0.29
N ALA A 8 0.37 -0.73 0.48
CA ALA A 8 0.56 -1.12 1.87
C ALA A 8 0.19 -2.57 2.08
N GLY A 9 1.06 -3.33 2.74
CA GLY A 9 0.80 -4.74 3.01
C GLY A 9 1.88 -5.36 3.87
N PRO A 10 1.75 -6.66 4.15
CA PRO A 10 2.66 -7.34 5.07
C PRO A 10 4.01 -7.62 4.45
N ILE A 11 5.06 -7.31 5.19
CA ILE A 11 6.44 -7.64 4.83
C ILE A 11 7.00 -8.60 5.84
N THR A 12 6.90 -8.24 7.12
CA THR A 12 7.44 -9.06 8.21
C THR A 12 6.67 -10.38 8.30
N GLY A 13 7.40 -11.48 8.37
CA GLY A 13 6.78 -12.78 8.54
C GLY A 13 6.32 -13.43 7.25
N THR A 14 6.57 -12.81 6.10
CA THR A 14 6.25 -13.41 4.82
C THR A 14 7.53 -13.54 4.01
N SER A 15 7.78 -14.74 3.47
CA SER A 15 9.01 -14.99 2.73
C SER A 15 8.93 -14.52 1.28
N ASP A 16 7.72 -14.30 0.78
CA ASP A 16 7.51 -13.95 -0.62
C ASP A 16 7.02 -12.51 -0.78
N TYR A 17 7.33 -11.65 0.18
CA TYR A 17 6.75 -10.30 0.15
C TYR A 17 7.20 -9.50 -1.08
N GLU A 18 8.44 -9.70 -1.52
CA GLU A 18 8.94 -8.95 -2.68
C GLU A 18 8.14 -9.27 -3.93
N SER A 19 7.90 -10.54 -4.20
CA SER A 19 7.14 -10.94 -5.37
C SER A 19 5.68 -10.53 -5.24
N ARG A 20 5.12 -10.59 -4.03
CA ARG A 20 3.74 -10.18 -3.83
C ARG A 20 3.56 -8.69 -4.11
N PHE A 21 4.45 -7.86 -3.60
CA PHE A 21 4.37 -6.42 -3.88
C PHE A 21 4.55 -6.13 -5.37
N ARG A 22 5.46 -6.86 -6.02
CA ARG A 22 5.67 -6.69 -7.46
C ARG A 22 4.44 -7.09 -8.27
N ASP A 23 3.77 -8.16 -7.87
CA ASP A 23 2.57 -8.61 -8.55
C ASP A 23 1.42 -7.60 -8.40
N TYR A 24 1.28 -7.03 -7.20
CA TYR A 24 0.28 -5.99 -6.99
C TYR A 24 0.61 -4.74 -7.81
N GLU A 25 1.88 -4.37 -7.85
CA GLU A 25 2.29 -3.23 -8.66
C GLU A 25 1.90 -3.44 -10.12
N ALA A 26 2.15 -4.63 -10.66
CA ALA A 26 1.82 -4.94 -12.04
C ALA A 26 0.32 -4.88 -12.28
N SER A 27 -0.47 -5.42 -11.36
CA SER A 27 -1.93 -5.40 -11.47
C SER A 27 -2.49 -3.98 -11.41
N ILE A 28 -1.96 -3.18 -10.51
CA ILE A 28 -2.38 -1.79 -10.39
C ILE A 28 -2.03 -1.02 -11.66
N ARG A 29 -0.87 -1.31 -12.23
CA ARG A 29 -0.43 -0.63 -13.43
C ARG A 29 -1.35 -0.95 -14.61
N GLU A 30 -1.86 -2.17 -14.68
CA GLU A 30 -2.83 -2.52 -15.70
C GLU A 30 -4.16 -1.81 -15.49
N TRP A 31 -4.57 -1.72 -14.22
CA TRP A 31 -5.86 -1.12 -13.88
C TRP A 31 -5.85 0.40 -14.01
N MET A 32 -4.74 1.03 -13.63
CA MET A 32 -4.60 2.48 -13.71
C MET A 32 -3.26 2.83 -14.36
N PRO A 33 -3.17 2.70 -15.69
CA PRO A 33 -1.88 2.90 -16.36
C PRO A 33 -1.30 4.30 -16.25
N ALA A 34 -2.13 5.28 -15.95
CA ALA A 34 -1.64 6.65 -15.79
C ALA A 34 -1.13 6.94 -14.38
N ALA A 35 -1.33 6.02 -13.44
CA ALA A 35 -0.93 6.27 -12.05
C ALA A 35 0.57 6.11 -11.85
N GLU A 36 1.10 6.88 -10.93
CA GLU A 36 2.43 6.62 -10.40
C GLU A 36 2.27 5.69 -9.22
N ILE A 37 3.13 4.69 -9.11
CA ILE A 37 3.00 3.67 -8.08
C ILE A 37 4.23 3.69 -7.18
N VAL A 38 4.00 3.80 -5.89
CA VAL A 38 5.07 3.79 -4.90
C VAL A 38 5.03 2.42 -4.20
N ASN A 39 6.03 1.62 -4.50
CA ASN A 39 6.19 0.29 -3.90
C ASN A 39 7.24 0.41 -2.80
N PRO A 40 6.84 0.31 -1.52
CA PRO A 40 7.78 0.55 -0.42
C PRO A 40 8.93 -0.44 -0.36
N VAL A 41 8.78 -1.63 -0.96
CA VAL A 41 9.89 -2.59 -1.00
C VAL A 41 11.07 -1.99 -1.76
N ARG A 42 10.81 -1.26 -2.82
CA ARG A 42 11.88 -0.66 -3.62
C ARG A 42 12.64 0.42 -2.87
N ILE A 43 11.96 1.20 -2.05
CA ILE A 43 12.61 2.30 -1.34
C ILE A 43 13.26 1.86 -0.03
N THR A 44 12.83 0.72 0.53
CA THR A 44 13.40 0.25 1.79
C THR A 44 14.50 -0.79 1.61
N GLU A 45 14.76 -1.23 0.38
CA GLU A 45 15.79 -2.22 0.13
C GLU A 45 17.16 -1.83 0.72
N PRO A 46 17.65 -0.61 0.54
CA PRO A 46 18.96 -0.26 1.09
C PRO A 46 18.99 -0.04 2.60
N ILE A 47 17.83 -0.04 3.26
CA ILE A 47 17.77 0.24 4.69
C ILE A 47 17.15 -0.91 5.47
N GLN A 48 17.25 -2.13 4.96
CA GLN A 48 16.63 -3.28 5.61
C GLN A 48 17.11 -3.51 7.03
N ASN A 49 18.32 -3.05 7.36
CA ASN A 49 18.87 -3.22 8.70
C ASN A 49 18.53 -2.10 9.66
N PHE A 50 17.76 -1.13 9.20
CA PHE A 50 17.33 -0.02 10.06
C PHE A 50 16.21 -0.52 10.99
N SER A 51 15.95 0.22 12.06
CA SER A 51 14.89 -0.14 12.98
C SER A 51 13.53 -0.01 12.31
N HIS A 52 12.52 -0.68 12.87
CA HIS A 52 11.14 -0.55 12.38
C HIS A 52 10.72 0.92 12.35
N GLU A 53 11.04 1.65 13.41
CA GLU A 53 10.69 3.05 13.50
C GLU A 53 11.31 3.87 12.38
N GLU A 54 12.58 3.61 12.10
CA GLU A 54 13.29 4.34 11.04
C GLU A 54 12.72 4.00 9.67
N ILE A 55 12.46 2.72 9.43
CA ILE A 55 11.86 2.30 8.17
C ILE A 55 10.48 2.95 8.00
N MET A 56 9.70 3.00 9.07
CA MET A 56 8.38 3.61 8.99
C MET A 56 8.45 5.11 8.70
N ARG A 57 9.47 5.80 9.18
CA ARG A 57 9.63 7.22 8.82
C ARG A 57 9.81 7.40 7.32
N VAL A 58 10.60 6.53 6.70
CA VAL A 58 10.81 6.59 5.26
C VAL A 58 9.51 6.26 4.52
N CYS A 59 8.82 5.22 4.94
CA CYS A 59 7.57 4.81 4.30
C CYS A 59 6.49 5.87 4.44
N ILE A 60 6.35 6.46 5.62
CA ILE A 60 5.35 7.50 5.84
C ILE A 60 5.69 8.75 5.02
N ALA A 61 6.98 9.08 4.91
CA ALA A 61 7.39 10.20 4.08
C ALA A 61 6.98 9.97 2.61
N ALA A 62 7.20 8.75 2.11
CA ALA A 62 6.79 8.42 0.74
C ALA A 62 5.26 8.47 0.60
N LEU A 63 4.54 7.92 1.58
CA LEU A 63 3.08 7.94 1.58
C LEU A 63 2.56 9.37 1.60
N SER A 64 3.23 10.26 2.31
CA SER A 64 2.80 11.66 2.40
C SER A 64 2.82 12.36 1.03
N CYS A 65 3.54 11.81 0.08
CA CYS A 65 3.60 12.35 -1.27
C CYS A 65 2.54 11.75 -2.20
N CYS A 66 1.71 10.86 -1.68
CA CYS A 66 0.71 10.16 -2.47
C CYS A 66 -0.69 10.69 -2.18
N ASN A 67 -1.64 10.33 -3.04
CA ASN A 67 -3.04 10.68 -2.83
C ASN A 67 -3.94 9.44 -2.80
N MET A 68 -3.36 8.25 -2.85
CA MET A 68 -4.12 7.01 -2.77
C MET A 68 -3.30 5.98 -2.02
N ILE A 69 -3.96 5.14 -1.24
CA ILE A 69 -3.33 4.00 -0.61
C ILE A 69 -4.05 2.74 -1.06
N PHE A 70 -3.28 1.75 -1.49
CA PHE A 70 -3.80 0.45 -1.92
C PHE A 70 -3.45 -0.58 -0.86
N LEU A 71 -4.47 -1.15 -0.23
CA LEU A 71 -4.27 -2.14 0.84
C LEU A 71 -4.26 -3.54 0.25
N MET A 72 -3.11 -4.19 0.33
CA MET A 72 -2.96 -5.56 -0.13
C MET A 72 -3.72 -6.51 0.79
N ARG A 73 -4.09 -7.66 0.27
CA ARG A 73 -4.69 -8.71 1.10
C ARG A 73 -3.73 -9.07 2.23
N GLY A 74 -4.25 -9.12 3.44
CA GLY A 74 -3.44 -9.43 4.61
C GLY A 74 -2.87 -8.22 5.32
N TRP A 75 -3.21 -7.02 4.86
CA TRP A 75 -2.70 -5.80 5.47
C TRP A 75 -3.01 -5.71 6.98
N GLU A 76 -4.12 -6.32 7.40
CA GLU A 76 -4.55 -6.27 8.81
C GLU A 76 -3.54 -6.95 9.73
N ASN A 77 -2.71 -7.82 9.20
CA ASN A 77 -1.72 -8.53 9.98
C ASN A 77 -0.37 -7.82 9.99
N SER A 78 -0.30 -6.64 9.40
CA SER A 78 0.95 -5.90 9.28
C SER A 78 0.91 -4.64 10.15
N GLU A 79 1.80 -4.57 11.12
CA GLU A 79 1.90 -3.38 11.96
C GLU A 79 2.22 -2.14 11.12
N GLY A 80 3.14 -2.28 10.17
CA GLY A 80 3.50 -1.17 9.32
C GLY A 80 2.34 -0.68 8.47
N ALA A 81 1.59 -1.62 7.87
CA ALA A 81 0.45 -1.23 7.05
C ALA A 81 -0.63 -0.54 7.88
N LYS A 82 -0.82 -1.00 9.12
CA LYS A 82 -1.79 -0.36 10.00
C LYS A 82 -1.36 1.06 10.37
N GLU A 83 -0.07 1.27 10.60
CA GLU A 83 0.45 2.61 10.88
C GLU A 83 0.25 3.53 9.67
N GLU A 84 0.46 2.99 8.49
CA GLU A 84 0.28 3.76 7.26
C GLU A 84 -1.18 4.14 7.06
N LEU A 85 -2.08 3.20 7.30
CA LEU A 85 -3.50 3.50 7.17
C LEU A 85 -3.95 4.52 8.22
N GLN A 86 -3.39 4.44 9.43
CA GLN A 86 -3.70 5.43 10.45
C GLN A 86 -3.26 6.83 10.01
N TYR A 87 -2.09 6.91 9.39
CA TYR A 87 -1.63 8.18 8.84
C TYR A 87 -2.64 8.74 7.83
N VAL A 88 -3.17 7.87 6.97
CA VAL A 88 -4.16 8.27 5.97
C VAL A 88 -5.42 8.82 6.66
N TYR A 89 -5.90 8.14 7.69
CA TYR A 89 -7.08 8.60 8.41
C TYR A 89 -6.84 9.90 9.15
N ASP A 90 -5.60 10.17 9.54
CA ASP A 90 -5.25 11.42 10.22
C ASP A 90 -5.13 12.59 9.24
N HIS A 91 -5.25 12.34 7.95
CA HIS A 91 -5.16 13.38 6.92
C HIS A 91 -6.39 13.31 6.02
N PRO A 92 -7.58 13.58 6.60
CA PRO A 92 -8.82 13.46 5.82
C PRO A 92 -8.84 14.43 4.65
N GLY A 93 -9.40 13.96 3.56
CA GLY A 93 -9.51 14.80 2.36
C GLY A 93 -8.33 14.67 1.41
N GLN A 94 -7.25 14.03 1.83
CA GLN A 94 -6.08 13.88 0.98
C GLN A 94 -6.07 12.55 0.21
N TYR A 95 -6.66 11.50 0.78
CA TYR A 95 -6.46 10.15 0.27
C TYR A 95 -7.76 9.48 -0.16
N SER A 96 -7.62 8.64 -1.20
CA SER A 96 -8.60 7.59 -1.48
C SER A 96 -8.01 6.27 -0.99
N VAL A 97 -8.84 5.43 -0.38
CA VAL A 97 -8.41 4.14 0.13
C VAL A 97 -8.97 3.06 -0.78
N ILE A 98 -8.09 2.22 -1.32
CA ILE A 98 -8.45 1.16 -2.23
C ILE A 98 -7.99 -0.16 -1.63
N ARG A 99 -8.87 -1.16 -1.62
CA ARG A 99 -8.53 -2.48 -1.13
C ARG A 99 -8.24 -3.41 -2.29
N ASP A 100 -7.69 -4.55 -1.95
CA ASP A 100 -7.38 -5.59 -2.94
C ASP A 100 -8.55 -5.76 -3.90
N LEU A 101 -8.24 -5.79 -5.20
CA LEU A 101 -9.27 -5.83 -6.23
C LEU A 101 -10.20 -7.03 -6.10
N PHE A 102 -9.66 -8.18 -5.72
CA PHE A 102 -10.50 -9.36 -5.58
C PHE A 102 -11.51 -9.21 -4.45
N ILE A 103 -11.07 -8.64 -3.34
CA ILE A 103 -11.97 -8.41 -2.22
C ILE A 103 -13.01 -7.36 -2.59
N PHE A 104 -12.58 -6.33 -3.25
CA PHE A 104 -13.47 -5.26 -3.68
C PHE A 104 -14.52 -5.78 -4.65
N GLU A 105 -14.09 -6.55 -5.65
CA GLU A 105 -15.02 -7.08 -6.63
C GLU A 105 -16.03 -8.02 -5.99
N ARG A 106 -15.59 -8.85 -5.05
CA ARG A 106 -16.51 -9.75 -4.38
C ARG A 106 -17.56 -9.01 -3.57
N VAL A 107 -17.13 -7.97 -2.89
CA VAL A 107 -18.05 -7.16 -2.10
C VAL A 107 -19.06 -6.49 -3.02
N ALA A 108 -18.59 -5.90 -4.10
CA ALA A 108 -19.49 -5.30 -5.07
C ALA A 108 -20.39 -6.33 -5.72
N GLY A 109 -19.83 -7.50 -6.01
CA GLY A 109 -20.58 -8.56 -6.64
C GLY A 109 -21.68 -9.13 -5.77
N ASP A 110 -21.50 -9.08 -4.47
CA ASP A 110 -22.53 -9.53 -3.56
C ASP A 110 -23.72 -8.58 -3.54
N GLY A 111 -23.63 -7.53 -4.26
CA GLY A 111 -24.70 -6.59 -4.36
C GLY A 111 -25.00 -5.96 -3.04
N ALA A 112 -24.17 -6.25 -2.21
CA ALA A 112 -24.49 -5.95 -0.90
C ALA A 112 -24.49 -4.52 -0.71
N ARG A 113 -24.22 -4.08 -1.51
CA ARG A 113 -24.13 -2.78 -0.97
C ARG A 113 -24.96 -1.91 -1.67
#